data_5851967789f8f83f0b06fe20273a8364
#
_entry.id   5851967789f8f83f0b06fe20273a8364
#
_cell.length_a   1.000
_cell.length_b   1.000
_cell.length_c   1.000
_cell.angle_alpha   90.00
_cell.angle_beta   90.00
_cell.angle_gamma   90.00
#
_symmetry.space_group_name_H-M   'P 1'
#
loop_
_entity.id
_entity.type
_entity.pdbx_description
1 polymer ?
#
loop_
_entity_poly.entity_id
_entity_poly.type
_entity_poly.pdbx_seq_one_letter_code
_entity_poly.pdbx_strand_id
1 'polypeptide(L)'
;MISFEKKFIFTHIPKTGGTSISFALKDYKDDGIIASHVVLSKQIKKVTNRGENSDEYFKFAVIRNPWDLVVSNYFYIKSEKSYWHSSDDTTKFGKHPDYDFVKDLSFSEFVCALRDKKIKSRQNYKPQSFWVDGELDYIIKFEKLLYGYKEVCKMLNIQPVTLPHLNKTNHRSYIEYYNCSTYKIVSQIYKSDIKRFNFKYLKKFK
;
A
#
# COMPACT_ATOMS: atom_id res chain seq x y z
N MET A 1 0.17 -4.57 -11.08
CA MET A 1 1.14 -5.30 -11.91
C MET A 1 0.48 -6.58 -12.41
N ILE A 2 0.62 -6.88 -13.68
CA ILE A 2 0.14 -8.13 -14.29
C ILE A 2 1.32 -8.81 -14.95
N SER A 3 1.40 -10.12 -14.86
CA SER A 3 2.28 -10.97 -15.65
C SER A 3 1.43 -11.96 -16.43
N PHE A 4 1.48 -11.87 -17.75
CA PHE A 4 0.81 -12.82 -18.65
C PHE A 4 1.62 -14.11 -18.75
N GLU A 5 2.94 -14.02 -18.71
CA GLU A 5 3.84 -15.18 -18.72
C GLU A 5 3.67 -16.07 -17.48
N LYS A 6 3.71 -15.46 -16.29
CA LYS A 6 3.62 -16.16 -14.99
C LYS A 6 2.20 -16.25 -14.46
N LYS A 7 1.23 -15.75 -15.20
CA LYS A 7 -0.20 -15.73 -14.85
C LYS A 7 -0.46 -15.26 -13.43
N PHE A 8 -0.02 -14.04 -13.10
CA PHE A 8 -0.34 -13.43 -11.81
C PHE A 8 -0.83 -11.98 -11.92
N ILE A 9 -1.61 -11.57 -10.93
CA ILE A 9 -2.05 -10.20 -10.70
C ILE A 9 -1.59 -9.77 -9.30
N PHE A 10 -0.71 -8.78 -9.23
CA PHE A 10 -0.33 -8.13 -7.98
C PHE A 10 -1.05 -6.79 -7.85
N THR A 11 -1.96 -6.68 -6.89
CA THR A 11 -2.64 -5.42 -6.57
C THR A 11 -1.78 -4.60 -5.62
N HIS A 12 -1.15 -3.55 -6.17
CA HIS A 12 -0.27 -2.65 -5.42
C HIS A 12 -1.08 -1.60 -4.67
N ILE A 13 -1.28 -1.82 -3.38
CA ILE A 13 -1.93 -0.87 -2.47
C ILE A 13 -0.90 0.18 -1.99
N PRO A 14 -1.25 1.49 -1.92
CA PRO A 14 -0.33 2.51 -1.43
C PRO A 14 0.21 2.21 -0.03
N LYS A 15 1.50 2.46 0.20
CA LYS A 15 2.18 2.39 1.51
C LYS A 15 2.21 1.03 2.22
N THR A 16 1.97 -0.05 1.49
CA THR A 16 2.04 -1.43 2.01
C THR A 16 3.34 -2.15 1.66
N GLY A 17 4.37 -1.45 1.16
CA GLY A 17 5.62 -2.07 0.71
C GLY A 17 5.57 -2.65 -0.69
N GLY A 18 4.50 -2.39 -1.44
CA GLY A 18 4.30 -2.91 -2.80
C GLY A 18 5.37 -2.46 -3.81
N THR A 19 6.04 -1.34 -3.59
CA THR A 19 7.15 -0.90 -4.45
C THR A 19 8.31 -1.90 -4.43
N SER A 20 8.66 -2.45 -3.25
CA SER A 20 9.70 -3.48 -3.12
C SER A 20 9.31 -4.77 -3.85
N ILE A 21 8.05 -5.20 -3.74
CA ILE A 21 7.51 -6.35 -4.48
C ILE A 21 7.54 -6.10 -5.98
N SER A 22 7.04 -4.92 -6.42
CA SER A 22 7.03 -4.57 -7.84
C SER A 22 8.43 -4.51 -8.44
N PHE A 23 9.41 -4.05 -7.67
CA PHE A 23 10.81 -4.05 -8.10
C PHE A 23 11.38 -5.46 -8.20
N ALA A 24 11.11 -6.31 -7.21
CA ALA A 24 11.60 -7.68 -7.19
C ALA A 24 10.99 -8.57 -8.30
N LEU A 25 9.78 -8.24 -8.73
CA LEU A 25 9.07 -8.97 -9.81
C LEU A 25 9.11 -8.22 -11.16
N LYS A 26 9.96 -7.21 -11.31
CA LYS A 26 9.98 -6.35 -12.51
C LYS A 26 10.18 -7.09 -13.82
N ASP A 27 10.99 -8.16 -13.80
CA ASP A 27 11.34 -8.93 -14.99
C ASP A 27 10.19 -9.80 -15.52
N TYR A 28 9.14 -9.98 -14.70
CA TYR A 28 7.92 -10.72 -15.07
C TYR A 28 6.74 -9.82 -15.41
N LYS A 29 6.97 -8.54 -15.62
CA LYS A 29 5.93 -7.54 -15.77
C LYS A 29 5.65 -7.22 -17.23
N ASP A 30 4.36 -7.30 -17.62
CA ASP A 30 3.91 -7.07 -19.00
C ASP A 30 3.14 -5.75 -19.19
N ASP A 31 2.81 -5.02 -18.13
CA ASP A 31 1.92 -3.85 -18.22
C ASP A 31 2.63 -2.50 -18.41
N GLY A 32 3.96 -2.51 -18.56
CA GLY A 32 4.77 -1.31 -18.88
C GLY A 32 4.94 -0.28 -17.74
N ILE A 33 4.21 -0.40 -16.62
CA ILE A 33 4.19 0.58 -15.52
C ILE A 33 4.73 -0.02 -14.23
N ILE A 34 5.82 0.52 -13.68
CA ILE A 34 6.50 -0.06 -12.49
C ILE A 34 5.69 0.05 -11.21
N ALA A 35 4.85 1.05 -11.05
CA ALA A 35 4.02 1.21 -9.85
C ALA A 35 2.75 1.98 -10.18
N SER A 36 1.70 1.28 -10.56
CA SER A 36 0.37 1.85 -10.66
C SER A 36 -0.51 1.30 -9.55
N HIS A 37 -1.16 2.20 -8.81
CA HIS A 37 -2.20 1.85 -7.87
C HIS A 37 -3.51 1.67 -8.64
N VAL A 38 -3.78 0.44 -9.06
CA VAL A 38 -4.98 0.08 -9.82
C VAL A 38 -5.77 -0.95 -9.01
N VAL A 39 -7.09 -0.78 -8.94
CA VAL A 39 -7.99 -1.72 -8.27
C VAL A 39 -7.99 -3.07 -8.97
N LEU A 40 -8.20 -4.14 -8.21
CA LEU A 40 -8.14 -5.52 -8.71
C LEU A 40 -9.09 -5.77 -9.88
N SER A 41 -10.34 -5.30 -9.79
CA SER A 41 -11.33 -5.47 -10.87
C SER A 41 -10.88 -4.88 -12.21
N LYS A 42 -10.19 -3.73 -12.20
CA LYS A 42 -9.62 -3.15 -13.43
C LYS A 42 -8.46 -3.96 -13.98
N GLN A 43 -7.66 -4.58 -13.11
CA GLN A 43 -6.57 -5.47 -13.53
C GLN A 43 -7.14 -6.75 -14.15
N ILE A 44 -8.17 -7.34 -13.54
CA ILE A 44 -8.92 -8.48 -14.07
C ILE A 44 -9.49 -8.14 -15.47
N LYS A 45 -10.17 -6.99 -15.59
CA LYS A 45 -10.70 -6.52 -16.87
C LYS A 45 -9.62 -6.38 -17.95
N LYS A 46 -8.40 -5.99 -17.59
CA LYS A 46 -7.28 -5.89 -18.54
C LYS A 46 -6.87 -7.28 -19.06
N VAL A 47 -6.90 -8.31 -18.21
CA VAL A 47 -6.64 -9.70 -18.58
C VAL A 47 -7.73 -10.21 -19.53
N THR A 48 -9.00 -10.06 -19.15
CA THR A 48 -10.12 -10.56 -19.96
C THR A 48 -10.25 -9.84 -21.32
N ASN A 49 -9.91 -8.54 -21.38
CA ASN A 49 -9.91 -7.79 -22.64
C ASN A 49 -8.83 -8.28 -23.63
N ARG A 50 -7.84 -9.06 -23.18
CA ARG A 50 -6.87 -9.76 -24.04
C ARG A 50 -7.36 -11.14 -24.51
N GLY A 51 -8.55 -11.55 -24.12
CA GLY A 51 -9.10 -12.87 -24.40
C GLY A 51 -8.60 -13.97 -23.46
N GLU A 52 -7.95 -13.61 -22.34
CA GLU A 52 -7.45 -14.58 -21.38
C GLU A 52 -8.42 -14.80 -20.21
N ASN A 53 -8.42 -16.00 -19.65
CA ASN A 53 -9.21 -16.35 -18.48
C ASN A 53 -8.54 -15.84 -17.20
N SER A 54 -9.14 -14.85 -16.54
CA SER A 54 -8.62 -14.28 -15.29
C SER A 54 -8.63 -15.24 -14.11
N ASP A 55 -9.37 -16.34 -14.16
CA ASP A 55 -9.42 -17.33 -13.08
C ASP A 55 -8.16 -18.20 -13.03
N GLU A 56 -7.40 -18.24 -14.12
CA GLU A 56 -6.10 -18.88 -14.20
C GLU A 56 -4.97 -18.03 -13.59
N TYR A 57 -5.25 -16.78 -13.21
CA TYR A 57 -4.27 -15.85 -12.68
C TYR A 57 -4.24 -15.89 -11.15
N PHE A 58 -3.06 -16.11 -10.59
CA PHE A 58 -2.81 -16.02 -9.16
C PHE A 58 -2.87 -14.56 -8.69
N LYS A 59 -3.85 -14.22 -7.88
CA LYS A 59 -4.15 -12.86 -7.43
C LYS A 59 -3.64 -12.64 -6.02
N PHE A 60 -2.78 -11.65 -5.83
CA PHE A 60 -2.26 -11.36 -4.49
C PHE A 60 -2.07 -9.86 -4.25
N ALA A 61 -2.03 -9.50 -2.96
CA ALA A 61 -1.75 -8.14 -2.51
C ALA A 61 -0.96 -8.14 -1.19
N VAL A 62 -0.33 -7.01 -0.90
CA VAL A 62 0.22 -6.74 0.44
C VAL A 62 -0.74 -5.83 1.18
N ILE A 63 -1.12 -6.21 2.41
CA ILE A 63 -1.90 -5.38 3.32
C ILE A 63 -1.07 -4.99 4.53
N ARG A 64 -1.40 -3.83 5.12
CA ARG A 64 -0.72 -3.28 6.29
C ARG A 64 -1.74 -2.92 7.37
N ASN A 65 -1.36 -3.08 8.64
CA ASN A 65 -2.17 -2.62 9.75
C ASN A 65 -2.62 -1.16 9.53
N PRO A 66 -3.94 -0.82 9.54
CA PRO A 66 -4.44 0.50 9.17
C PRO A 66 -3.87 1.63 10.02
N TRP A 67 -3.65 1.41 11.30
CA TRP A 67 -3.07 2.41 12.18
C TRP A 67 -1.59 2.67 11.84
N ASP A 68 -0.85 1.63 11.49
CA ASP A 68 0.52 1.76 11.01
C ASP A 68 0.58 2.40 9.61
N LEU A 69 -0.37 2.07 8.75
CA LEU A 69 -0.54 2.69 7.43
C LEU A 69 -0.70 4.21 7.52
N VAL A 70 -1.52 4.70 8.45
CA VAL A 70 -1.76 6.14 8.65
C VAL A 70 -0.50 6.84 9.16
N VAL A 71 0.24 6.24 10.09
CA VAL A 71 1.54 6.77 10.55
C VAL A 71 2.55 6.83 9.40
N SER A 72 2.65 5.76 8.60
CA SER A 72 3.52 5.73 7.42
C SER A 72 3.18 6.82 6.41
N ASN A 73 1.91 7.10 6.18
CA ASN A 73 1.46 8.18 5.31
C ASN A 73 1.83 9.55 5.87
N TYR A 74 1.61 9.78 7.16
CA TYR A 74 1.96 11.04 7.82
C TYR A 74 3.43 11.40 7.63
N PHE A 75 4.34 10.47 7.94
CA PHE A 75 5.78 10.69 7.76
C PHE A 75 6.20 10.77 6.31
N TYR A 76 5.53 10.05 5.41
CA TYR A 76 5.79 10.13 3.99
C TYR A 76 5.47 11.53 3.42
N ILE A 77 4.34 12.12 3.82
CA ILE A 77 3.96 13.46 3.39
C ILE A 77 4.93 14.52 3.93
N LYS A 78 5.36 14.38 5.18
CA LYS A 78 6.31 15.29 5.84
C LYS A 78 7.74 15.14 5.33
N SER A 79 8.03 14.15 4.49
CA SER A 79 9.34 14.01 3.87
C SER A 79 9.53 15.05 2.76
N GLU A 80 10.63 15.79 2.82
CA GLU A 80 11.00 16.75 1.77
C GLU A 80 11.44 16.07 0.47
N LYS A 81 11.79 14.80 0.54
CA LYS A 81 12.23 13.97 -0.58
C LYS A 81 11.33 12.74 -0.71
N SER A 82 10.21 12.90 -1.37
CA SER A 82 9.31 11.80 -1.70
C SER A 82 9.66 11.23 -3.08
N TYR A 83 9.85 9.93 -3.18
CA TYR A 83 10.28 9.25 -4.40
C TYR A 83 9.41 9.55 -5.65
N TRP A 84 8.13 9.84 -5.45
CA TRP A 84 7.17 10.02 -6.56
C TRP A 84 6.81 11.48 -6.85
N HIS A 85 7.40 12.43 -6.15
CA HIS A 85 7.04 13.83 -6.24
C HIS A 85 8.25 14.70 -6.60
N SER A 86 9.06 14.21 -7.53
CA SER A 86 10.13 14.99 -8.15
C SER A 86 9.55 16.09 -9.02
N SER A 87 10.17 17.26 -8.97
CA SER A 87 9.91 18.35 -9.89
C SER A 87 10.65 18.21 -11.23
N ASP A 88 11.58 17.26 -11.30
CA ASP A 88 12.30 16.91 -12.52
C ASP A 88 12.29 15.38 -12.74
N ASP A 89 12.28 14.96 -14.00
CA ASP A 89 12.26 13.55 -14.40
C ASP A 89 13.57 12.81 -14.09
N THR A 90 14.63 13.52 -13.68
CA THR A 90 15.95 12.93 -13.52
C THR A 90 16.19 12.38 -12.13
N THR A 91 15.61 12.98 -11.08
CA THR A 91 15.85 12.58 -9.68
C THR A 91 14.70 11.82 -9.03
N LYS A 92 13.47 11.93 -9.54
CA LYS A 92 12.23 11.35 -8.98
C LYS A 92 12.03 11.60 -7.47
N PHE A 93 12.58 12.69 -6.95
CA PHE A 93 12.43 13.12 -5.57
C PHE A 93 11.86 14.54 -5.50
N GLY A 94 10.76 14.69 -4.78
CA GLY A 94 10.10 15.98 -4.60
C GLY A 94 9.18 15.98 -3.41
N LYS A 95 8.59 17.13 -3.11
CA LYS A 95 7.63 17.27 -2.01
C LYS A 95 6.28 16.68 -2.39
N HIS A 96 5.65 16.00 -1.42
CA HIS A 96 4.28 15.53 -1.60
C HIS A 96 3.31 16.71 -1.84
N PRO A 97 2.25 16.59 -2.67
CA PRO A 97 1.28 17.66 -2.91
C PRO A 97 0.61 18.24 -1.65
N ASP A 98 0.52 17.44 -0.59
CA ASP A 98 0.00 17.89 0.71
C ASP A 98 1.10 18.29 1.70
N TYR A 99 2.38 18.38 1.27
CA TYR A 99 3.51 18.68 2.15
C TYR A 99 3.30 20.00 2.91
N ASP A 100 3.03 21.09 2.20
CA ASP A 100 2.92 22.41 2.82
C ASP A 100 1.74 22.52 3.79
N PHE A 101 0.69 21.74 3.58
CA PHE A 101 -0.43 21.68 4.51
C PHE A 101 -0.12 20.80 5.73
N VAL A 102 0.66 19.71 5.57
CA VAL A 102 0.86 18.70 6.62
C VAL A 102 2.15 18.91 7.40
N LYS A 103 3.15 19.61 6.84
CA LYS A 103 4.50 19.74 7.44
C LYS A 103 4.50 20.21 8.89
N ASP A 104 3.60 21.13 9.26
CA ASP A 104 3.52 21.74 10.59
C ASP A 104 2.45 21.06 11.48
N LEU A 105 1.62 20.16 10.94
CA LEU A 105 0.61 19.48 11.73
C LEU A 105 1.23 18.43 12.66
N SER A 106 0.72 18.35 13.88
CA SER A 106 0.88 17.19 14.74
C SER A 106 0.17 15.96 14.14
N PHE A 107 0.51 14.76 14.62
CA PHE A 107 -0.19 13.55 14.16
C PHE A 107 -1.70 13.59 14.44
N SER A 108 -2.10 14.15 15.59
CA SER A 108 -3.52 14.26 15.95
C SER A 108 -4.28 15.21 15.00
N GLU A 109 -3.69 16.34 14.66
CA GLU A 109 -4.27 17.29 13.70
C GLU A 109 -4.36 16.69 12.30
N PHE A 110 -3.32 15.94 11.88
CA PHE A 110 -3.34 15.21 10.62
C PHE A 110 -4.48 14.18 10.56
N VAL A 111 -4.70 13.41 11.63
CA VAL A 111 -5.81 12.44 11.70
C VAL A 111 -7.16 13.14 11.64
N CYS A 112 -7.32 14.30 12.31
CA CYS A 112 -8.52 15.13 12.18
C CYS A 112 -8.69 15.64 10.74
N ALA A 113 -7.62 16.10 10.09
CA ALA A 113 -7.66 16.55 8.70
C ALA A 113 -8.05 15.43 7.72
N LEU A 114 -7.64 14.16 7.99
CA LEU A 114 -8.12 12.99 7.23
C LEU A 114 -9.62 12.80 7.37
N ARG A 115 -10.14 12.81 8.62
CA ARG A 115 -11.59 12.71 8.90
C ARG A 115 -12.36 13.79 8.17
N ASP A 116 -11.88 15.03 8.22
CA ASP A 116 -12.53 16.21 7.66
C ASP A 116 -12.29 16.37 6.14
N LYS A 117 -11.64 15.40 5.52
CA LYS A 117 -11.36 15.34 4.07
C LYS A 117 -10.57 16.54 3.54
N LYS A 118 -9.71 17.14 4.36
CA LYS A 118 -8.87 18.28 4.01
C LYS A 118 -7.61 17.92 3.24
N ILE A 119 -7.21 16.64 3.25
CA ILE A 119 -6.07 16.12 2.50
C ILE A 119 -6.44 15.99 1.02
N LYS A 120 -5.64 16.58 0.12
CA LYS A 120 -5.91 16.58 -1.33
C LYS A 120 -5.71 15.21 -1.98
N SER A 121 -4.64 14.52 -1.63
CA SER A 121 -4.25 13.20 -2.17
C SER A 121 -5.13 12.05 -1.65
N ARG A 122 -6.45 12.19 -1.76
CA ARG A 122 -7.43 11.27 -1.16
C ARG A 122 -7.27 9.80 -1.57
N GLN A 123 -6.71 9.54 -2.74
CA GLN A 123 -6.51 8.17 -3.23
C GLN A 123 -5.64 7.34 -2.27
N ASN A 124 -4.59 7.95 -1.69
CA ASN A 124 -3.64 7.25 -0.82
C ASN A 124 -4.24 6.86 0.55
N TYR A 125 -5.42 7.40 0.89
CA TYR A 125 -6.10 7.17 2.18
C TYR A 125 -7.38 6.36 2.05
N LYS A 126 -7.65 5.83 0.86
CA LYS A 126 -8.76 4.88 0.71
C LYS A 126 -8.48 3.61 1.49
N PRO A 127 -9.50 2.98 2.08
CA PRO A 127 -9.35 1.66 2.67
C PRO A 127 -8.69 0.69 1.70
N GLN A 128 -7.89 -0.23 2.22
CA GLN A 128 -7.19 -1.22 1.40
C GLN A 128 -8.18 -2.14 0.67
N SER A 129 -9.33 -2.40 1.32
CA SER A 129 -10.47 -3.11 0.73
C SER A 129 -11.03 -2.45 -0.54
N PHE A 130 -10.84 -1.13 -0.73
CA PHE A 130 -11.17 -0.46 -1.98
C PHE A 130 -10.29 -0.91 -3.15
N TRP A 131 -9.00 -1.15 -2.88
CA TRP A 131 -8.05 -1.60 -3.90
C TRP A 131 -8.23 -3.07 -4.26
N VAL A 132 -8.66 -3.85 -3.27
CA VAL A 132 -8.96 -5.28 -3.40
C VAL A 132 -10.49 -5.43 -3.42
N ASP A 133 -11.10 -5.05 -4.52
CA ASP A 133 -12.56 -5.10 -4.75
C ASP A 133 -13.05 -6.46 -5.29
N GLY A 134 -12.26 -7.50 -5.09
CA GLY A 134 -12.53 -8.90 -5.46
C GLY A 134 -11.85 -9.88 -4.51
N GLU A 135 -11.77 -11.13 -4.91
CA GLU A 135 -11.09 -12.19 -4.16
C GLU A 135 -9.60 -12.25 -4.52
N LEU A 136 -8.78 -12.60 -3.53
CA LEU A 136 -7.35 -12.84 -3.67
C LEU A 136 -7.05 -14.29 -3.30
N ASP A 137 -6.14 -14.90 -4.03
CA ASP A 137 -5.61 -16.23 -3.70
C ASP A 137 -4.61 -16.17 -2.55
N TYR A 138 -3.92 -15.01 -2.39
CA TYR A 138 -2.96 -14.84 -1.29
C TYR A 138 -2.87 -13.40 -0.79
N ILE A 139 -2.72 -13.25 0.52
CA ILE A 139 -2.57 -11.96 1.19
C ILE A 139 -1.27 -11.95 1.99
N ILE A 140 -0.36 -11.07 1.62
CA ILE A 140 0.86 -10.81 2.38
C ILE A 140 0.57 -9.75 3.44
N LYS A 141 0.82 -10.04 4.71
CA LYS A 141 0.85 -9.02 5.76
C LYS A 141 2.18 -8.29 5.73
N PHE A 142 2.16 -6.95 5.75
CA PHE A 142 3.36 -6.11 5.71
C PHE A 142 4.39 -6.48 6.76
N GLU A 143 3.95 -6.84 7.97
CA GLU A 143 4.79 -7.27 9.08
C GLU A 143 5.57 -8.57 8.80
N LYS A 144 5.13 -9.32 7.78
CA LYS A 144 5.78 -10.55 7.29
C LYS A 144 6.14 -10.45 5.81
N LEU A 145 6.46 -9.25 5.31
CA LEU A 145 6.64 -8.98 3.89
C LEU A 145 7.62 -9.93 3.21
N LEU A 146 8.81 -10.10 3.78
CA LEU A 146 9.84 -10.99 3.20
C LEU A 146 9.40 -12.45 3.16
N TYR A 147 8.76 -12.92 4.23
CA TYR A 147 8.23 -14.29 4.27
C TYR A 147 7.14 -14.48 3.22
N GLY A 148 6.14 -13.58 3.19
CA GLY A 148 5.04 -13.66 2.23
C GLY A 148 5.51 -13.56 0.77
N TYR A 149 6.52 -12.73 0.50
CA TYR A 149 7.13 -12.66 -0.83
C TYR A 149 7.75 -13.99 -1.26
N LYS A 150 8.51 -14.65 -0.38
CA LYS A 150 9.10 -15.97 -0.67
C LYS A 150 8.03 -17.03 -0.95
N GLU A 151 6.93 -17.02 -0.18
CA GLU A 151 5.81 -17.93 -0.43
C GLU A 151 5.15 -17.67 -1.81
N VAL A 152 4.93 -16.40 -2.18
CA VAL A 152 4.44 -16.04 -3.51
C VAL A 152 5.41 -16.52 -4.60
N CYS A 153 6.71 -16.31 -4.45
CA CYS A 153 7.71 -16.81 -5.41
C CYS A 153 7.63 -18.32 -5.57
N LYS A 154 7.46 -19.05 -4.47
CA LYS A 154 7.29 -20.51 -4.49
C LYS A 154 6.02 -20.93 -5.25
N MET A 155 4.89 -20.28 -4.98
CA MET A 155 3.60 -20.56 -5.66
C MET A 155 3.66 -20.27 -7.16
N LEU A 156 4.41 -19.24 -7.56
CA LEU A 156 4.58 -18.85 -8.97
C LEU A 156 5.76 -19.55 -9.68
N ASN A 157 6.48 -20.42 -8.98
CA ASN A 157 7.71 -21.03 -9.47
C ASN A 157 8.73 -19.99 -10.00
N ILE A 158 8.95 -18.94 -9.19
CA ILE A 158 9.89 -17.84 -9.46
C ILE A 158 11.02 -17.90 -8.43
N GLN A 159 12.26 -17.72 -8.87
CA GLN A 159 13.38 -17.60 -7.94
C GLN A 159 13.31 -16.25 -7.18
N PRO A 160 13.29 -16.26 -5.84
CA PRO A 160 13.20 -15.03 -5.08
C PRO A 160 14.52 -14.24 -5.17
N VAL A 161 14.42 -12.96 -5.49
CA VAL A 161 15.54 -12.02 -5.38
C VAL A 161 15.48 -11.27 -4.04
N THR A 162 16.59 -10.65 -3.64
CA THR A 162 16.62 -9.82 -2.43
C THR A 162 15.63 -8.66 -2.54
N LEU A 163 14.71 -8.52 -1.60
CA LEU A 163 13.78 -7.40 -1.56
C LEU A 163 14.52 -6.12 -1.17
N PRO A 164 14.55 -5.09 -2.02
CA PRO A 164 15.13 -3.82 -1.64
C PRO A 164 14.25 -3.12 -0.60
N HIS A 165 14.87 -2.49 0.40
CA HIS A 165 14.17 -1.64 1.37
C HIS A 165 13.89 -0.25 0.77
N LEU A 166 12.95 -0.17 -0.17
CA LEU A 166 12.57 1.08 -0.80
C LEU A 166 11.54 1.84 0.05
N ASN A 167 11.71 3.16 0.14
CA ASN A 167 10.76 4.07 0.83
C ASN A 167 10.51 3.77 2.33
N LYS A 168 11.53 3.33 3.06
CA LYS A 168 11.42 3.20 4.51
C LYS A 168 11.23 4.58 5.15
N THR A 169 10.09 4.80 5.80
CA THR A 169 9.87 5.97 6.66
C THR A 169 10.50 5.69 8.03
N ASN A 170 11.34 6.62 8.51
CA ASN A 170 11.96 6.48 9.81
C ASN A 170 11.01 7.05 10.88
N HIS A 171 10.31 6.19 11.59
CA HIS A 171 9.41 6.55 12.69
C HIS A 171 9.42 5.47 13.77
N ARG A 172 9.05 5.85 15.00
CA ARG A 172 8.87 4.93 16.14
C ARG A 172 7.67 4.00 15.89
N SER A 173 7.42 3.09 16.83
CA SER A 173 6.25 2.23 16.77
C SER A 173 4.95 3.05 16.59
N TYR A 174 4.06 2.63 15.70
CA TYR A 174 2.84 3.36 15.41
C TYR A 174 1.97 3.59 16.66
N ILE A 175 2.01 2.67 17.62
CA ILE A 175 1.22 2.77 18.86
C ILE A 175 1.58 3.99 19.72
N GLU A 176 2.75 4.58 19.53
CA GLU A 176 3.21 5.75 20.28
C GLU A 176 2.56 7.06 19.82
N TYR A 177 2.04 7.09 18.60
CA TYR A 177 1.42 8.28 18.01
C TYR A 177 -0.06 8.45 18.38
N TYR A 178 -0.73 7.35 18.78
CA TYR A 178 -2.17 7.32 18.99
C TYR A 178 -2.56 7.66 20.44
N ASN A 179 -3.62 8.47 20.54
CA ASN A 179 -4.46 8.59 21.71
C ASN A 179 -5.85 7.96 21.44
N CYS A 180 -6.73 7.92 22.44
CA CYS A 180 -8.06 7.33 22.33
C CYS A 180 -8.89 7.94 21.18
N SER A 181 -8.82 9.28 21.01
CA SER A 181 -9.58 9.99 19.95
C SER A 181 -9.08 9.63 18.56
N THR A 182 -7.78 9.76 18.30
CA THR A 182 -7.19 9.45 16.98
C THR A 182 -7.33 7.98 16.61
N TYR A 183 -7.24 7.08 17.60
CA TYR A 183 -7.53 5.66 17.42
C TYR A 183 -8.95 5.44 16.91
N LYS A 184 -9.96 6.06 17.54
CA LYS A 184 -11.38 5.92 17.13
C LYS A 184 -11.61 6.44 15.72
N ILE A 185 -11.03 7.60 15.38
CA ILE A 185 -11.15 8.20 14.04
C ILE A 185 -10.60 7.25 12.98
N VAL A 186 -9.37 6.75 13.15
CA VAL A 186 -8.75 5.85 12.17
C VAL A 186 -9.51 4.52 12.10
N SER A 187 -9.96 3.98 13.24
CA SER A 187 -10.80 2.77 13.27
C SER A 187 -12.10 2.94 12.47
N GLN A 188 -12.70 4.13 12.50
CA GLN A 188 -13.90 4.41 11.71
C GLN A 188 -13.60 4.55 10.22
N ILE A 189 -12.53 5.26 9.85
CA ILE A 189 -12.12 5.43 8.45
C ILE A 189 -11.82 4.08 7.79
N TYR A 190 -11.12 3.20 8.50
CA TYR A 190 -10.68 1.89 7.98
C TYR A 190 -11.50 0.71 8.52
N LYS A 191 -12.76 0.95 8.90
CA LYS A 191 -13.65 -0.09 9.47
C LYS A 191 -13.79 -1.31 8.56
N SER A 192 -13.87 -1.10 7.25
CA SER A 192 -13.94 -2.18 6.25
C SER A 192 -12.68 -3.06 6.25
N ASP A 193 -11.50 -2.45 6.32
CA ASP A 193 -10.22 -3.17 6.35
C ASP A 193 -10.06 -3.96 7.64
N ILE A 194 -10.39 -3.34 8.77
CA ILE A 194 -10.31 -3.96 10.10
C ILE A 194 -11.18 -5.22 10.12
N LYS A 195 -12.41 -5.12 9.60
CA LYS A 195 -13.34 -6.26 9.54
C LYS A 195 -12.86 -7.33 8.54
N ARG A 196 -12.53 -6.92 7.30
CA ARG A 196 -12.19 -7.84 6.21
C ARG A 196 -10.90 -8.62 6.49
N PHE A 197 -9.86 -7.94 7.00
CA PHE A 197 -8.53 -8.51 7.17
C PHE A 197 -8.21 -8.87 8.63
N ASN A 198 -9.19 -8.77 9.54
CA ASN A 198 -9.07 -9.08 10.96
C ASN A 198 -7.89 -8.39 11.65
N PHE A 199 -7.73 -7.07 11.39
CA PHE A 199 -6.69 -6.29 12.04
C PHE A 199 -7.00 -6.03 13.51
N LYS A 200 -5.98 -6.11 14.36
CA LYS A 200 -6.06 -5.81 15.78
C LYS A 200 -5.14 -4.65 16.14
N TYR A 201 -5.60 -3.77 17.02
CA TYR A 201 -4.77 -2.75 17.61
C TYR A 201 -4.07 -3.32 18.85
N LEU A 202 -2.75 -3.10 18.94
CA LEU A 202 -1.93 -3.76 19.97
C LEU A 202 -1.91 -3.01 21.31
N LYS A 203 -2.38 -1.75 21.36
CA LYS A 203 -2.40 -0.93 22.58
C LYS A 203 -3.80 -0.92 23.19
N LYS A 204 -3.88 -1.12 24.52
CA LYS A 204 -5.09 -0.81 25.29
C LYS A 204 -4.96 0.61 25.80
N PHE A 205 -5.97 1.45 25.54
CA PHE A 205 -6.11 2.74 26.21
C PHE A 205 -6.74 2.50 27.57
N LYS A 206 -6.10 3.03 28.61
CA LYS A 206 -6.65 3.05 29.98
C LYS A 206 -7.76 4.08 30.06
#